data_2f253f752623b4f8fd22c985344bfcaa
#
_entry.id   2f253f752623b4f8fd22c985344bfcaa
#
_cell.length_a   1.000
_cell.length_b   1.000
_cell.length_c   1.000
_cell.angle_alpha   90.00
_cell.angle_beta   90.00
_cell.angle_gamma   90.00
#
_symmetry.space_group_name_H-M   'P 1'
#
loop_
_entity.id
_entity.type
_entity.pdbx_description
1 polymer ?
#
loop_
_entity_poly.entity_id
_entity_poly.type
_entity_poly.pdbx_seq_one_letter_code
_entity_poly.pdbx_strand_id
1 'polypeptide(L)'
;MESELRASLRYPFYASAELMESTSTAPTAAHTSNLGSNGCFLDTSNPLPAGTIVSIQITYKGQIFAARGVVAHSHPNTGMGLKFIALESGCASILETWLDEAALA
;
A
#
# COMPACT_ATOMS: atom_id res chain seq x y z
N MET A 1 6.41 -22.16 -5.73
CA MET A 1 4.98 -22.19 -6.15
C MET A 1 4.11 -21.50 -5.12
N GLU A 2 4.09 -22.02 -3.90
CA GLU A 2 3.27 -21.39 -2.85
C GLU A 2 3.66 -19.94 -2.57
N SER A 3 4.95 -19.63 -2.61
CA SER A 3 5.42 -18.27 -2.36
C SER A 3 4.96 -17.29 -3.44
N GLU A 4 4.90 -17.73 -4.70
CA GLU A 4 4.41 -16.87 -5.78
C GLU A 4 2.91 -16.63 -5.66
N LEU A 5 2.15 -17.68 -5.37
CA LEU A 5 0.72 -17.55 -5.16
C LEU A 5 0.43 -16.63 -3.98
N ARG A 6 1.17 -16.81 -2.89
CA ARG A 6 1.01 -16.00 -1.69
C ARG A 6 1.34 -14.53 -1.96
N ALA A 7 2.39 -14.28 -2.73
CA ALA A 7 2.81 -12.92 -3.06
C ALA A 7 1.78 -12.18 -3.93
N SER A 8 0.98 -12.90 -4.70
CA SER A 8 -0.03 -12.29 -5.56
C SER A 8 -1.39 -12.14 -4.89
N LEU A 9 -1.58 -12.73 -3.68
CA LEU A 9 -2.85 -12.64 -2.98
C LEU A 9 -3.06 -11.24 -2.42
N ARG A 10 -4.28 -10.77 -2.55
CA ARG A 10 -4.74 -9.50 -1.99
C ARG A 10 -5.94 -9.75 -1.12
N TYR A 11 -5.96 -9.11 0.02
CA TYR A 11 -7.06 -9.25 0.99
C TYR A 11 -7.76 -7.91 1.14
N PRO A 12 -9.08 -7.88 1.29
CA PRO A 12 -9.78 -6.65 1.64
C PRO A 12 -9.15 -6.06 2.91
N PHE A 13 -8.81 -4.78 2.86
CA PHE A 13 -8.14 -4.13 3.99
C PHE A 13 -8.34 -2.63 3.89
N TYR A 14 -9.11 -2.08 4.83
CA TYR A 14 -9.47 -0.68 4.82
C TYR A 14 -8.71 0.08 5.90
N ALA A 15 -7.85 0.98 5.49
CA ALA A 15 -7.04 1.76 6.41
C ALA A 15 -6.69 3.11 5.81
N SER A 16 -6.44 4.08 6.68
CA SER A 16 -5.93 5.39 6.25
C SER A 16 -4.53 5.25 5.70
N ALA A 17 -4.26 6.00 4.64
CA ALA A 17 -2.94 6.04 4.05
C ALA A 17 -2.55 7.46 3.71
N GLU A 18 -1.26 7.72 3.74
CA GLU A 18 -0.71 9.00 3.36
C GLU A 18 0.45 8.76 2.43
N LEU A 19 0.42 9.43 1.27
CA LEU A 19 1.47 9.27 0.26
C LEU A 19 2.20 10.58 0.06
N MET A 20 3.48 10.48 -0.24
CA MET A 20 4.28 11.64 -0.61
C MET A 20 5.15 11.27 -1.80
N GLU A 21 5.01 12.02 -2.89
CA GLU A 21 5.91 11.84 -4.04
C GLU A 21 7.33 12.20 -3.63
N SER A 22 8.31 11.55 -4.25
CA SER A 22 9.71 11.80 -3.95
C SER A 22 10.15 13.23 -4.24
N THR A 23 9.42 13.92 -5.12
CA THR A 23 9.73 15.30 -5.51
C THR A 23 8.82 16.33 -4.85
N SER A 24 7.97 15.93 -3.92
CA SER A 24 6.99 16.81 -3.28
C SER A 24 7.14 16.76 -1.78
N THR A 25 6.73 17.85 -1.10
CA THR A 25 6.68 17.91 0.36
C THR A 25 5.25 17.88 0.87
N ALA A 26 4.27 17.84 -0.02
CA ALA A 26 2.85 17.83 0.35
C ALA A 26 2.30 16.42 0.31
N PRO A 27 1.85 15.87 1.45
CA PRO A 27 1.27 14.54 1.46
C PRO A 27 -0.13 14.53 0.85
N THR A 28 -0.51 13.37 0.32
CA THR A 28 -1.83 13.13 -0.23
C THR A 28 -2.50 12.04 0.60
N ALA A 29 -3.71 12.29 1.05
CA ALA A 29 -4.48 11.31 1.81
C ALA A 29 -5.20 10.35 0.87
N ALA A 30 -5.28 9.09 1.28
CA ALA A 30 -5.99 8.05 0.55
C ALA A 30 -6.42 6.97 1.55
N HIS A 31 -7.10 5.95 1.06
CA HIS A 31 -7.48 4.78 1.87
C HIS A 31 -7.13 3.54 1.10
N THR A 32 -6.65 2.52 1.81
CA THR A 32 -6.46 1.22 1.18
C THR A 32 -7.82 0.56 0.96
N SER A 33 -7.95 -0.22 -0.09
CA SER A 33 -9.09 -1.11 -0.28
C SER A 33 -8.66 -2.57 -0.26
N ASN A 34 -7.40 -2.84 -0.58
CA ASN A 34 -6.83 -4.17 -0.41
C ASN A 34 -5.35 -4.07 -0.09
N LEU A 35 -4.80 -5.15 0.43
CA LEU A 35 -3.41 -5.21 0.84
C LEU A 35 -2.86 -6.61 0.57
N GLY A 36 -1.65 -6.67 0.08
CA GLY A 36 -0.90 -7.91 -0.12
C GLY A 36 0.54 -7.75 0.31
N SER A 37 1.32 -8.80 0.19
CA SER A 37 2.72 -8.75 0.60
C SER A 37 3.58 -7.86 -0.30
N ASN A 38 3.15 -7.62 -1.53
CA ASN A 38 3.92 -6.83 -2.50
C ASN A 38 3.34 -5.46 -2.80
N GLY A 39 2.19 -5.13 -2.25
CA GLY A 39 1.58 -3.84 -2.53
C GLY A 39 0.15 -3.74 -2.05
N CYS A 40 -0.51 -2.69 -2.49
CA CYS A 40 -1.89 -2.41 -2.09
C CYS A 40 -2.60 -1.64 -3.18
N PHE A 41 -3.92 -1.56 -3.08
CA PHE A 41 -4.70 -0.64 -3.91
C PHE A 41 -5.18 0.50 -3.02
N LEU A 42 -5.04 1.72 -3.52
CA LEU A 42 -5.40 2.94 -2.80
C LEU A 42 -6.55 3.62 -3.51
N ASP A 43 -7.62 3.86 -2.77
CA ASP A 43 -8.78 4.59 -3.27
C ASP A 43 -8.49 6.08 -3.17
N THR A 44 -8.56 6.77 -4.28
CA THR A 44 -8.39 8.22 -4.34
C THR A 44 -9.01 8.74 -5.64
N SER A 45 -9.56 9.93 -5.57
CA SER A 45 -10.11 10.58 -6.77
C SER A 45 -9.03 11.16 -7.67
N ASN A 46 -7.81 11.33 -7.13
CA ASN A 46 -6.70 11.95 -7.86
C ASN A 46 -5.47 11.04 -7.82
N PRO A 47 -5.49 9.89 -8.52
CA PRO A 47 -4.35 8.99 -8.51
C PRO A 47 -3.16 9.61 -9.24
N LEU A 48 -1.96 9.24 -8.77
CA LEU A 48 -0.73 9.67 -9.40
C LEU A 48 -0.46 8.81 -10.65
N PRO A 49 0.29 9.33 -11.61
CA PRO A 49 0.60 8.57 -12.81
C PRO A 49 1.39 7.29 -12.52
N ALA A 50 1.16 6.26 -13.32
CA ALA A 50 1.96 5.04 -13.23
C ALA A 50 3.43 5.38 -13.40
N GLY A 51 4.28 4.71 -12.61
CA GLY A 51 5.72 4.97 -12.59
C GLY A 51 6.16 5.97 -11.53
N THR A 52 5.24 6.66 -10.87
CA THR A 52 5.59 7.63 -9.83
C THR A 52 6.12 6.90 -8.59
N ILE A 53 7.26 7.35 -8.08
CA ILE A 53 7.84 6.82 -6.84
C ILE A 53 7.29 7.61 -5.67
N VAL A 54 6.81 6.89 -4.65
CA VAL A 54 6.20 7.49 -3.49
C VAL A 54 6.69 6.86 -2.20
N SER A 55 6.60 7.62 -1.12
CA SER A 55 6.67 7.09 0.23
C SER A 55 5.23 6.94 0.71
N ILE A 56 4.91 5.82 1.33
CA ILE A 56 3.57 5.56 1.83
C ILE A 56 3.61 5.21 3.31
N GLN A 57 2.63 5.71 4.05
CA GLN A 57 2.37 5.31 5.42
C GLN A 57 0.94 4.85 5.53
N ILE A 58 0.74 3.65 6.05
CA ILE A 58 -0.59 3.10 6.30
C ILE A 58 -0.75 2.98 7.80
N THR A 59 -1.83 3.57 8.33
CA THR A 59 -2.12 3.54 9.77
C THR A 59 -3.32 2.64 10.01
N TYR A 60 -3.14 1.67 10.89
CA TYR A 60 -4.20 0.72 11.22
C TYR A 60 -4.07 0.26 12.66
N LYS A 61 -5.12 0.45 13.45
CA LYS A 61 -5.17 0.05 14.87
C LYS A 61 -3.95 0.52 15.67
N GLY A 62 -3.56 1.77 15.45
CA GLY A 62 -2.45 2.37 16.20
C GLY A 62 -1.06 2.00 15.72
N GLN A 63 -0.96 1.18 14.70
CA GLN A 63 0.34 0.82 14.11
C GLN A 63 0.52 1.53 12.78
N ILE A 64 1.76 1.85 12.47
CA ILE A 64 2.11 2.53 11.22
C ILE A 64 3.05 1.64 10.43
N PHE A 65 2.64 1.34 9.20
CA PHE A 65 3.46 0.65 8.22
C PHE A 65 3.98 1.68 7.24
N ALA A 66 5.27 1.71 7.00
CA ALA A 66 5.88 2.66 6.08
C ALA A 66 6.74 1.93 5.05
N ALA A 67 6.67 2.41 3.81
CA ALA A 67 7.40 1.80 2.71
C ALA A 67 7.63 2.82 1.60
N ARG A 68 8.53 2.48 0.69
CA ARG A 68 8.63 3.15 -0.60
C ARG A 68 7.95 2.26 -1.62
N GLY A 69 7.30 2.88 -2.58
CA GLY A 69 6.62 2.13 -3.61
C GLY A 69 6.60 2.87 -4.93
N VAL A 70 6.10 2.18 -5.94
CA VAL A 70 5.91 2.74 -7.27
C VAL A 70 4.46 2.52 -7.67
N VAL A 71 3.86 3.53 -8.30
CA VAL A 71 2.51 3.41 -8.83
C VAL A 71 2.57 2.47 -10.04
N ALA A 72 1.95 1.30 -9.91
CA ALA A 72 1.94 0.29 -10.97
C ALA A 72 0.79 0.51 -11.95
N HIS A 73 -0.37 0.91 -11.44
CA HIS A 73 -1.58 1.15 -12.23
C HIS A 73 -2.26 2.40 -11.72
N SER A 74 -2.80 3.19 -12.64
CA SER A 74 -3.53 4.40 -12.28
C SER A 74 -4.89 4.39 -12.98
N HIS A 75 -5.96 4.52 -12.20
CA HIS A 75 -7.33 4.52 -12.70
C HIS A 75 -7.97 5.85 -12.34
N PRO A 76 -8.17 6.74 -13.31
CA PRO A 76 -8.71 8.09 -13.04
C PRO A 76 -10.01 8.03 -12.24
N ASN A 77 -10.12 8.91 -11.25
CA ASN A 77 -11.28 9.05 -10.37
C ASN A 77 -11.59 7.84 -9.49
N THR A 78 -10.74 6.81 -9.52
CA THR A 78 -10.96 5.57 -8.77
C THR A 78 -9.84 5.31 -7.78
N GLY A 79 -8.61 5.23 -8.27
CA GLY A 79 -7.49 4.91 -7.41
C GLY A 79 -6.26 4.44 -8.16
N MET A 80 -5.33 3.86 -7.43
CA MET A 80 -4.07 3.40 -8.00
C MET A 80 -3.57 2.17 -7.28
N GLY A 81 -2.96 1.27 -8.04
CA GLY A 81 -2.25 0.12 -7.50
C GLY A 81 -0.82 0.52 -7.20
N LEU A 82 -0.36 0.19 -6.00
CA LEU A 82 0.99 0.50 -5.55
C LEU A 82 1.77 -0.78 -5.32
N LYS A 83 2.98 -0.83 -5.84
CA LYS A 83 3.90 -1.93 -5.59
C LYS A 83 4.96 -1.47 -4.61
N PHE A 84 5.18 -2.23 -3.53
CA PHE A 84 6.21 -1.91 -2.56
C PHE A 84 7.58 -2.22 -3.14
N ILE A 85 8.51 -1.26 -3.01
CA ILE A 85 9.90 -1.43 -3.45
C ILE A 85 10.78 -1.78 -2.26
N ALA A 86 10.57 -1.09 -1.14
CA ALA A 86 11.37 -1.28 0.07
C ALA A 86 10.53 -0.92 1.29
N LEU A 87 10.59 -1.76 2.31
CA LEU A 87 9.88 -1.52 3.56
C LEU A 87 10.82 -0.86 4.55
N GLU A 88 10.27 0.05 5.37
CA GLU A 88 11.02 0.63 6.47
C GLU A 88 11.33 -0.44 7.51
N SER A 89 12.37 -0.19 8.30
CA SER A 89 12.80 -1.13 9.32
C SER A 89 11.68 -1.51 10.27
N GLY A 90 11.50 -2.81 10.50
CA GLY A 90 10.44 -3.33 11.37
C GLY A 90 9.06 -3.45 10.73
N CYS A 91 8.86 -2.89 9.55
CA CYS A 91 7.54 -2.87 8.93
C CYS A 91 7.17 -4.19 8.26
N ALA A 92 8.14 -5.05 7.96
CA ALA A 92 7.84 -6.36 7.39
C ALA A 92 6.99 -7.19 8.35
N SER A 93 7.29 -7.15 9.65
CA SER A 93 6.52 -7.91 10.63
C SER A 93 5.14 -7.31 10.87
N ILE A 94 5.00 -5.99 10.76
CA ILE A 94 3.69 -5.33 10.85
C ILE A 94 2.82 -5.78 9.69
N LEU A 95 3.35 -5.75 8.47
CA LEU A 95 2.64 -6.18 7.29
C LEU A 95 2.21 -7.64 7.40
N GLU A 96 3.11 -8.50 7.85
CA GLU A 96 2.82 -9.92 8.01
C GLU A 96 1.68 -10.14 9.01
N THR A 97 1.71 -9.43 10.13
CA THR A 97 0.63 -9.51 11.13
C THR A 97 -0.71 -9.07 10.55
N TRP A 98 -0.72 -7.96 9.84
CA TRP A 98 -1.96 -7.46 9.22
C TRP A 98 -2.51 -8.44 8.19
N LEU A 99 -1.63 -9.05 7.39
CA LEU A 99 -2.07 -10.01 6.37
C LEU A 99 -2.58 -11.30 7.00
N ASP A 100 -1.96 -11.75 8.09
CA ASP A 100 -2.43 -12.93 8.82
C ASP A 100 -3.84 -12.67 9.36
N GLU A 101 -4.07 -11.52 9.95
CA GLU A 101 -5.39 -11.15 10.45
C GLU A 101 -6.42 -11.05 9.33
N ALA A 102 -6.05 -10.44 8.21
CA ALA A 102 -6.95 -10.30 7.07
C ALA A 102 -7.32 -11.65 6.46
N ALA A 103 -6.39 -12.58 6.45
CA ALA A 103 -6.63 -13.92 5.92
C ALA A 103 -7.56 -14.73 6.79
N LEU A 104 -7.64 -14.40 8.09
CA LEU A 104 -8.52 -15.11 9.03
C LEU A 104 -9.93 -14.52 9.07
N ALA A 105 -10.11 -13.34 8.52
CA ALA A 105 -11.40 -12.63 8.57
C ALA A 105 -12.43 -13.26 7.64
#